data_5ec166e9b1b48aa9d6ae62254d9a8456
#
_entry.id   5ec166e9b1b48aa9d6ae62254d9a8456
#
_cell.length_a   1.000
_cell.length_b   1.000
_cell.length_c   1.000
_cell.angle_alpha   90.00
_cell.angle_beta   90.00
_cell.angle_gamma   90.00
#
_symmetry.space_group_name_H-M   'P 1'
#
loop_
_entity.id
_entity.type
_entity.pdbx_description
1 polymer ?
#
loop_
_entity_poly.entity_id
_entity_poly.type
_entity_poly.pdbx_seq_one_letter_code
_entity_poly.pdbx_strand_id
1 'polypeptide(L)'
;MANIIDGKLVSAAVKERVTAEVKALNQKGISVCLAVILVGSDPASQIYVANKKKACEQLGIISKEYLLPETTTQDELLSLVKELNADKTVNGILCQLPLPKGLDEKVVIEAIDPNKDVDAFHPVNVGRIMIGDYDFLSCTPAGVMEMLAYYNIDVCGKECVVIGRSNIVGKPMGMLLLHKNGTVIMAHSRTKNLSEVTRRADILVAAVGKAKFVTADMVKDGAVVIDVGMNRADGKLCGDVDFDAVSEKASYITPVPGGVGPMTIATLMQNTLTAAKRQNNVI
;
A
#
# COMPACT_ATOMS: atom_id res chain seq x y z
N MET A 1 23.86 -13.97 5.85
CA MET A 1 22.92 -13.34 4.87
C MET A 1 21.49 -13.62 5.27
N ALA A 2 20.61 -12.61 5.18
CA ALA A 2 19.19 -12.71 5.49
C ALA A 2 18.42 -13.57 4.47
N ASN A 3 17.31 -14.18 4.93
CA ASN A 3 16.31 -14.76 4.03
C ASN A 3 15.57 -13.62 3.29
N ILE A 4 15.38 -13.78 2.00
CA ILE A 4 14.68 -12.77 1.18
C ILE A 4 13.18 -12.94 1.28
N ILE A 5 12.48 -11.86 1.65
CA ILE A 5 11.02 -11.79 1.55
C ILE A 5 10.67 -11.35 0.13
N ASP A 6 10.36 -12.31 -0.73
CA ASP A 6 10.02 -12.06 -2.14
C ASP A 6 8.55 -11.62 -2.28
N GLY A 7 8.35 -10.32 -2.47
CA GLY A 7 7.02 -9.76 -2.66
C GLY A 7 6.37 -10.15 -3.99
N LYS A 8 7.13 -10.52 -5.01
CA LYS A 8 6.56 -11.01 -6.27
C LYS A 8 5.87 -12.35 -6.06
N LEU A 9 6.51 -13.25 -5.30
CA LEU A 9 5.95 -14.56 -4.96
C LEU A 9 4.65 -14.40 -4.16
N VAL A 10 4.66 -13.59 -3.11
CA VAL A 10 3.47 -13.34 -2.27
C VAL A 10 2.37 -12.65 -3.07
N SER A 11 2.71 -11.65 -3.90
CA SER A 11 1.76 -10.98 -4.78
C SER A 11 1.09 -11.95 -5.77
N ALA A 12 1.83 -12.92 -6.29
CA ALA A 12 1.26 -13.95 -7.17
C ALA A 12 0.21 -14.80 -6.44
N ALA A 13 0.50 -15.24 -5.22
CA ALA A 13 -0.45 -16.00 -4.41
C ALA A 13 -1.73 -15.20 -4.08
N VAL A 14 -1.59 -13.91 -3.73
CA VAL A 14 -2.75 -13.04 -3.50
C VAL A 14 -3.58 -12.87 -4.78
N LYS A 15 -2.92 -12.63 -5.91
CA LYS A 15 -3.60 -12.47 -7.21
C LYS A 15 -4.34 -13.74 -7.64
N GLU A 16 -3.78 -14.90 -7.38
CA GLU A 16 -4.46 -16.18 -7.67
C GLU A 16 -5.77 -16.31 -6.88
N ARG A 17 -5.74 -16.01 -5.57
CA ARG A 17 -6.97 -15.98 -4.73
C ARG A 17 -7.99 -14.99 -5.30
N VAL A 18 -7.55 -13.76 -5.61
CA VAL A 18 -8.44 -12.71 -6.16
C VAL A 18 -9.04 -13.16 -7.49
N THR A 19 -8.25 -13.76 -8.39
CA THR A 19 -8.73 -14.25 -9.69
C THR A 19 -9.84 -15.30 -9.53
N ALA A 20 -9.64 -16.26 -8.63
CA ALA A 20 -10.64 -17.29 -8.37
C ALA A 20 -11.97 -16.70 -7.88
N GLU A 21 -11.90 -15.72 -6.98
CA GLU A 21 -13.07 -15.07 -6.41
C GLU A 21 -13.77 -14.11 -7.40
N VAL A 22 -13.01 -13.35 -8.21
CA VAL A 22 -13.57 -12.53 -9.30
C VAL A 22 -14.31 -13.40 -10.31
N LYS A 23 -13.73 -14.56 -10.68
CA LYS A 23 -14.38 -15.51 -11.57
C LYS A 23 -15.70 -16.03 -10.98
N ALA A 24 -15.73 -16.32 -9.68
CA ALA A 24 -16.93 -16.77 -8.99
C ALA A 24 -18.02 -15.69 -8.93
N LEU A 25 -17.65 -14.40 -8.78
CA LEU A 25 -18.59 -13.29 -8.86
C LEU A 25 -19.13 -13.08 -10.28
N ASN A 26 -18.26 -13.13 -11.29
CA ASN A 26 -18.67 -13.01 -12.69
C ASN A 26 -19.67 -14.10 -13.09
N GLN A 27 -19.54 -15.34 -12.59
CA GLN A 27 -20.52 -16.42 -12.80
C GLN A 27 -21.90 -16.13 -12.19
N LYS A 28 -21.95 -15.24 -11.18
CA LYS A 28 -23.19 -14.76 -10.56
C LYS A 28 -23.72 -13.47 -11.22
N GLY A 29 -23.12 -13.02 -12.31
CA GLY A 29 -23.48 -11.76 -12.99
C GLY A 29 -22.97 -10.50 -12.28
N ILE A 30 -22.05 -10.63 -11.32
CA ILE A 30 -21.46 -9.50 -10.58
C ILE A 30 -20.07 -9.20 -11.17
N SER A 31 -19.95 -8.07 -11.84
CA SER A 31 -18.65 -7.60 -12.34
C SER A 31 -17.92 -6.79 -11.27
N VAL A 32 -16.60 -6.92 -11.23
CA VAL A 32 -15.72 -6.11 -10.34
C VAL A 32 -15.08 -5.02 -11.19
N CYS A 33 -15.19 -3.75 -10.78
CA CYS A 33 -14.72 -2.60 -11.53
C CYS A 33 -13.94 -1.61 -10.66
N LEU A 34 -12.75 -1.24 -11.12
CA LEU A 34 -11.90 -0.20 -10.56
C LEU A 34 -11.84 1.01 -11.49
N ALA A 35 -12.20 2.19 -10.99
CA ALA A 35 -11.95 3.46 -11.66
C ALA A 35 -10.63 4.06 -11.16
N VAL A 36 -9.75 4.40 -12.09
CA VAL A 36 -8.44 5.01 -11.80
C VAL A 36 -8.41 6.40 -12.43
N ILE A 37 -8.20 7.42 -11.61
CA ILE A 37 -8.07 8.81 -12.05
C ILE A 37 -6.59 9.17 -12.03
N LEU A 38 -6.08 9.70 -13.13
CA LEU A 38 -4.75 10.28 -13.26
C LEU A 38 -4.87 11.70 -13.76
N VAL A 39 -4.30 12.66 -13.06
CA VAL A 39 -4.25 14.07 -13.48
C VAL A 39 -2.81 14.42 -13.83
N GLY A 40 -2.63 14.98 -15.01
CA GLY A 40 -1.30 15.35 -15.54
C GLY A 40 -0.55 14.18 -16.16
N SER A 41 0.75 14.40 -16.39
CA SER A 41 1.59 13.52 -17.20
C SER A 41 2.87 13.06 -16.49
N ASP A 42 2.85 13.01 -15.14
CA ASP A 42 4.01 12.51 -14.40
C ASP A 42 4.38 11.09 -14.82
N PRO A 43 5.61 10.85 -15.33
CA PRO A 43 5.99 9.54 -15.87
C PRO A 43 5.94 8.40 -14.86
N ALA A 44 6.21 8.67 -13.58
CA ALA A 44 6.13 7.64 -12.55
C ALA A 44 4.67 7.22 -12.30
N SER A 45 3.77 8.20 -12.20
CA SER A 45 2.32 7.97 -12.04
C SER A 45 1.74 7.20 -13.23
N GLN A 46 2.15 7.52 -14.46
CA GLN A 46 1.73 6.79 -15.67
C GLN A 46 2.13 5.32 -15.62
N ILE A 47 3.36 5.00 -15.18
CA ILE A 47 3.83 3.62 -15.02
C ILE A 47 2.98 2.89 -13.96
N TYR A 48 2.66 3.54 -12.84
CA TYR A 48 1.82 2.94 -11.80
C TYR A 48 0.40 2.65 -12.29
N VAL A 49 -0.21 3.58 -13.04
CA VAL A 49 -1.55 3.40 -13.63
C VAL A 49 -1.53 2.26 -14.65
N ALA A 50 -0.54 2.22 -15.55
CA ALA A 50 -0.39 1.14 -16.52
C ALA A 50 -0.23 -0.25 -15.85
N ASN A 51 0.54 -0.33 -14.76
CA ASN A 51 0.70 -1.57 -14.00
C ASN A 51 -0.61 -2.00 -13.31
N LYS A 52 -1.41 -1.06 -12.80
CA LYS A 52 -2.73 -1.32 -12.20
C LYS A 52 -3.71 -1.84 -13.24
N LYS A 53 -3.76 -1.19 -14.43
CA LYS A 53 -4.55 -1.66 -15.57
C LYS A 53 -4.22 -3.09 -15.94
N LYS A 54 -2.94 -3.38 -16.17
CA LYS A 54 -2.48 -4.73 -16.49
C LYS A 54 -2.87 -5.74 -15.40
N ALA A 55 -2.80 -5.37 -14.13
CA ALA A 55 -3.24 -6.22 -13.04
C ALA A 55 -4.74 -6.48 -13.10
N CYS A 56 -5.58 -5.45 -13.33
CA CYS A 56 -7.02 -5.62 -13.51
C CYS A 56 -7.33 -6.60 -14.64
N GLU A 57 -6.71 -6.41 -15.82
CA GLU A 57 -6.90 -7.29 -16.99
C GLU A 57 -6.56 -8.75 -16.67
N GLN A 58 -5.43 -8.98 -15.98
CA GLN A 58 -4.99 -10.32 -15.59
C GLN A 58 -5.95 -11.03 -14.64
N LEU A 59 -6.64 -10.27 -13.76
CA LEU A 59 -7.53 -10.82 -12.74
C LEU A 59 -9.00 -10.83 -13.15
N GLY A 60 -9.33 -10.34 -14.35
CA GLY A 60 -10.73 -10.23 -14.83
C GLY A 60 -11.52 -9.10 -14.16
N ILE A 61 -10.82 -8.09 -13.64
CA ILE A 61 -11.39 -6.85 -13.09
C ILE A 61 -11.49 -5.81 -14.21
N ILE A 62 -12.61 -5.14 -14.31
CA ILE A 62 -12.80 -4.05 -15.29
C ILE A 62 -12.01 -2.84 -14.79
N SER A 63 -11.13 -2.28 -15.65
CA SER A 63 -10.41 -1.03 -15.39
C SER A 63 -11.03 0.10 -16.21
N LYS A 64 -11.52 1.14 -15.53
CA LYS A 64 -11.95 2.40 -16.15
C LYS A 64 -10.90 3.46 -15.86
N GLU A 65 -10.24 3.99 -16.87
CA GLU A 65 -9.17 4.98 -16.73
C GLU A 65 -9.66 6.36 -17.14
N TYR A 66 -9.44 7.33 -16.26
CA TYR A 66 -9.76 8.74 -16.45
C TYR A 66 -8.45 9.53 -16.45
N LEU A 67 -7.94 9.80 -17.66
CA LEU A 67 -6.71 10.54 -17.87
C LEU A 67 -7.05 12.02 -18.09
N LEU A 68 -6.82 12.83 -17.08
CA LEU A 68 -7.16 14.25 -17.09
C LEU A 68 -5.90 15.09 -17.37
N PRO A 69 -6.02 16.22 -18.11
CA PRO A 69 -4.90 17.11 -18.35
C PRO A 69 -4.41 17.79 -17.06
N GLU A 70 -3.17 18.27 -17.08
CA GLU A 70 -2.58 19.01 -15.93
C GLU A 70 -3.33 20.30 -15.61
N THR A 71 -4.08 20.84 -16.59
CA THR A 71 -4.92 22.04 -16.44
C THR A 71 -6.25 21.79 -15.77
N THR A 72 -6.57 20.55 -15.40
CA THR A 72 -7.83 20.19 -14.73
C THR A 72 -7.98 20.97 -13.42
N THR A 73 -9.14 21.59 -13.27
CA THR A 73 -9.49 22.34 -12.06
C THR A 73 -9.94 21.40 -10.93
N GLN A 74 -9.94 21.93 -9.70
CA GLN A 74 -10.45 21.19 -8.53
C GLN A 74 -11.91 20.80 -8.73
N ASP A 75 -12.76 21.71 -9.26
CA ASP A 75 -14.18 21.49 -9.45
C ASP A 75 -14.48 20.43 -10.53
N GLU A 76 -13.71 20.40 -11.60
CA GLU A 76 -13.81 19.35 -12.64
C GLU A 76 -13.45 17.98 -12.07
N LEU A 77 -12.36 17.90 -11.30
CA LEU A 77 -11.94 16.66 -10.66
C LEU A 77 -12.99 16.16 -9.64
N LEU A 78 -13.51 17.06 -8.81
CA LEU A 78 -14.57 16.73 -7.84
C LEU A 78 -15.89 16.31 -8.53
N SER A 79 -16.23 16.93 -9.67
CA SER A 79 -17.39 16.53 -10.46
C SER A 79 -17.26 15.11 -10.98
N LEU A 80 -16.08 14.72 -11.48
CA LEU A 80 -15.80 13.34 -11.89
C LEU A 80 -15.91 12.37 -10.72
N VAL A 81 -15.31 12.70 -9.56
CA VAL A 81 -15.41 11.86 -8.36
C VAL A 81 -16.87 11.66 -7.95
N LYS A 82 -17.69 12.70 -8.00
CA LYS A 82 -19.13 12.63 -7.70
C LYS A 82 -19.88 11.71 -8.68
N GLU A 83 -19.57 11.77 -9.96
CA GLU A 83 -20.13 10.87 -10.98
C GLU A 83 -19.76 9.41 -10.69
N LEU A 84 -18.49 9.14 -10.39
CA LEU A 84 -17.99 7.81 -10.07
C LEU A 84 -18.58 7.26 -8.75
N ASN A 85 -18.80 8.11 -7.76
CA ASN A 85 -19.50 7.73 -6.53
C ASN A 85 -20.93 7.26 -6.83
N ALA A 86 -21.63 7.92 -7.76
CA ALA A 86 -23.01 7.58 -8.14
C ALA A 86 -23.09 6.37 -9.10
N ASP A 87 -22.02 6.05 -9.84
CA ASP A 87 -21.99 4.94 -10.79
C ASP A 87 -21.95 3.58 -10.06
N LYS A 88 -23.09 2.87 -10.08
CA LYS A 88 -23.22 1.55 -9.45
C LYS A 88 -22.38 0.45 -10.10
N THR A 89 -21.84 0.69 -11.31
CA THR A 89 -20.95 -0.24 -11.98
C THR A 89 -19.49 -0.10 -11.55
N VAL A 90 -19.15 0.96 -10.81
CA VAL A 90 -17.82 1.22 -10.25
C VAL A 90 -17.81 0.80 -8.79
N ASN A 91 -16.97 -0.17 -8.45
CA ASN A 91 -16.86 -0.68 -7.08
C ASN A 91 -15.75 0.00 -6.28
N GLY A 92 -14.64 0.34 -6.94
CA GLY A 92 -13.52 1.05 -6.31
C GLY A 92 -13.12 2.29 -7.11
N ILE A 93 -12.71 3.33 -6.41
CA ILE A 93 -12.17 4.57 -6.98
C ILE A 93 -10.78 4.78 -6.41
N LEU A 94 -9.83 5.07 -7.30
CA LEU A 94 -8.47 5.43 -6.95
C LEU A 94 -8.09 6.72 -7.69
N CYS A 95 -7.69 7.74 -6.93
CA CYS A 95 -7.04 8.93 -7.49
C CYS A 95 -5.53 8.80 -7.30
N GLN A 96 -4.79 8.70 -8.42
CA GLN A 96 -3.34 8.50 -8.36
C GLN A 96 -2.64 9.75 -7.84
N LEU A 97 -1.95 9.60 -6.72
CA LEU A 97 -1.13 10.64 -6.11
C LEU A 97 0.34 10.54 -6.60
N PRO A 98 1.08 11.64 -6.58
CA PRO A 98 0.66 13.00 -6.21
C PRO A 98 -0.16 13.69 -7.31
N LEU A 99 -1.01 14.64 -6.90
CA LEU A 99 -1.72 15.52 -7.83
C LEU A 99 -0.83 16.69 -8.29
N PRO A 100 -1.10 17.28 -9.46
CA PRO A 100 -0.46 18.53 -9.90
C PRO A 100 -0.63 19.67 -8.88
N LYS A 101 0.32 20.60 -8.89
CA LYS A 101 0.23 21.79 -8.04
C LYS A 101 -1.05 22.58 -8.34
N GLY A 102 -1.74 22.98 -7.27
CA GLY A 102 -3.00 23.72 -7.36
C GLY A 102 -4.23 22.87 -7.08
N LEU A 103 -4.10 21.54 -7.09
CA LEU A 103 -5.14 20.63 -6.62
C LEU A 103 -4.90 20.23 -5.16
N ASP A 104 -5.96 20.20 -4.37
CA ASP A 104 -5.92 19.76 -2.96
C ASP A 104 -6.25 18.26 -2.88
N GLU A 105 -5.20 17.45 -2.65
CA GLU A 105 -5.32 16.00 -2.50
C GLU A 105 -6.28 15.59 -1.37
N LYS A 106 -6.28 16.36 -0.27
CA LYS A 106 -7.13 16.05 0.89
C LYS A 106 -8.61 16.17 0.52
N VAL A 107 -8.99 17.25 -0.17
CA VAL A 107 -10.36 17.48 -0.63
C VAL A 107 -10.81 16.37 -1.58
N VAL A 108 -9.93 15.92 -2.47
CA VAL A 108 -10.24 14.81 -3.40
C VAL A 108 -10.43 13.49 -2.65
N ILE A 109 -9.54 13.16 -1.72
CA ILE A 109 -9.65 11.95 -0.90
C ILE A 109 -10.95 11.95 -0.11
N GLU A 110 -11.31 13.08 0.51
CA GLU A 110 -12.54 13.21 1.31
C GLU A 110 -13.81 13.21 0.45
N ALA A 111 -13.73 13.48 -0.84
CA ALA A 111 -14.85 13.42 -1.78
C ALA A 111 -15.18 12.00 -2.27
N ILE A 112 -14.25 11.07 -2.21
CA ILE A 112 -14.49 9.67 -2.58
C ILE A 112 -15.42 9.02 -1.53
N ASP A 113 -16.44 8.28 -1.97
CA ASP A 113 -17.28 7.49 -1.06
C ASP A 113 -16.41 6.50 -0.28
N PRO A 114 -16.45 6.50 1.06
CA PRO A 114 -15.68 5.54 1.88
C PRO A 114 -15.88 4.07 1.49
N ASN A 115 -17.04 3.72 0.93
CA ASN A 115 -17.33 2.36 0.45
C ASN A 115 -16.70 2.05 -0.92
N LYS A 116 -16.11 3.05 -1.57
CA LYS A 116 -15.38 2.93 -2.85
C LYS A 116 -13.92 3.35 -2.74
N ASP A 117 -13.48 3.86 -1.57
CA ASP A 117 -12.09 4.22 -1.29
C ASP A 117 -11.23 2.99 -1.06
N VAL A 118 -10.82 2.36 -2.14
CA VAL A 118 -10.06 1.09 -2.12
C VAL A 118 -8.57 1.24 -1.78
N ASP A 119 -8.07 2.47 -1.69
CA ASP A 119 -6.75 2.77 -1.10
C ASP A 119 -6.81 2.94 0.43
N ALA A 120 -8.02 3.10 1.00
CA ALA A 120 -8.29 3.33 2.42
C ALA A 120 -7.58 4.59 2.96
N PHE A 121 -7.66 5.69 2.21
CA PHE A 121 -7.09 6.99 2.59
C PHE A 121 -8.14 7.96 3.15
N HIS A 122 -9.43 7.71 2.87
CA HIS A 122 -10.52 8.50 3.42
C HIS A 122 -10.51 8.47 4.95
N PRO A 123 -10.74 9.62 5.64
CA PRO A 123 -10.69 9.70 7.11
C PRO A 123 -11.57 8.66 7.83
N VAL A 124 -12.71 8.28 7.25
CA VAL A 124 -13.57 7.21 7.78
C VAL A 124 -12.85 5.87 7.78
N ASN A 125 -12.20 5.49 6.68
CA ASN A 125 -11.47 4.23 6.58
C ASN A 125 -10.21 4.24 7.47
N VAL A 126 -9.50 5.37 7.54
CA VAL A 126 -8.39 5.56 8.47
C VAL A 126 -8.85 5.39 9.92
N GLY A 127 -10.00 5.97 10.29
CA GLY A 127 -10.60 5.80 11.62
C GLY A 127 -10.97 4.34 11.90
N ARG A 128 -11.56 3.64 10.93
CA ARG A 128 -11.87 2.21 11.02
C ARG A 128 -10.62 1.35 11.20
N ILE A 129 -9.54 1.65 10.47
CA ILE A 129 -8.23 0.97 10.68
C ILE A 129 -7.74 1.21 12.11
N MET A 130 -7.86 2.44 12.63
CA MET A 130 -7.41 2.78 13.98
C MET A 130 -8.11 1.94 15.05
N ILE A 131 -9.42 1.71 14.92
CA ILE A 131 -10.22 0.96 15.92
C ILE A 131 -10.30 -0.55 15.64
N GLY A 132 -9.75 -1.03 14.51
CA GLY A 132 -9.76 -2.44 14.13
C GLY A 132 -11.06 -2.94 13.49
N ASP A 133 -11.97 -2.04 13.11
CA ASP A 133 -13.25 -2.33 12.45
C ASP A 133 -13.22 -1.84 10.98
N TYR A 134 -12.40 -2.49 10.18
CA TYR A 134 -12.12 -2.07 8.81
C TYR A 134 -12.64 -3.03 7.76
N ASP A 135 -13.12 -2.47 6.65
CA ASP A 135 -13.45 -3.18 5.42
C ASP A 135 -12.29 -3.19 4.44
N PHE A 136 -11.58 -2.05 4.38
CA PHE A 136 -10.40 -1.85 3.55
C PHE A 136 -9.20 -1.51 4.41
N LEU A 137 -8.03 -1.97 3.96
CA LEU A 137 -6.74 -1.61 4.55
C LEU A 137 -5.91 -0.82 3.56
N SER A 138 -5.14 0.15 4.05
CA SER A 138 -4.15 0.84 3.21
C SER A 138 -3.28 -0.19 2.48
N CYS A 139 -3.19 -0.10 1.16
CA CYS A 139 -2.69 -1.17 0.31
C CYS A 139 -1.25 -1.60 0.66
N THR A 140 -0.34 -0.65 0.88
CA THR A 140 1.06 -0.96 1.19
C THR A 140 1.22 -1.62 2.57
N PRO A 141 0.67 -1.09 3.66
CA PRO A 141 0.70 -1.75 4.98
C PRO A 141 0.06 -3.14 4.97
N ALA A 142 -1.08 -3.31 4.32
CA ALA A 142 -1.73 -4.61 4.21
C ALA A 142 -0.86 -5.62 3.45
N GLY A 143 -0.19 -5.17 2.38
CA GLY A 143 0.76 -5.99 1.65
C GLY A 143 1.95 -6.44 2.51
N VAL A 144 2.44 -5.59 3.41
CA VAL A 144 3.48 -5.96 4.39
C VAL A 144 2.96 -7.05 5.34
N MET A 145 1.73 -6.90 5.85
CA MET A 145 1.14 -7.91 6.75
C MET A 145 0.94 -9.26 6.04
N GLU A 146 0.52 -9.27 4.77
CA GLU A 146 0.43 -10.49 3.96
C GLU A 146 1.81 -11.15 3.78
N MET A 147 2.87 -10.36 3.54
CA MET A 147 4.24 -10.91 3.43
C MET A 147 4.69 -11.53 4.76
N LEU A 148 4.50 -10.84 5.88
CA LEU A 148 4.85 -11.39 7.20
C LEU A 148 4.11 -12.71 7.47
N ALA A 149 2.81 -12.76 7.17
CA ALA A 149 2.00 -13.98 7.32
C ALA A 149 2.47 -15.12 6.39
N TYR A 150 2.77 -14.82 5.12
CA TYR A 150 3.23 -15.82 4.15
C TYR A 150 4.54 -16.49 4.56
N TYR A 151 5.46 -15.71 5.13
CA TYR A 151 6.75 -16.22 5.62
C TYR A 151 6.68 -16.72 7.07
N ASN A 152 5.49 -16.85 7.68
CA ASN A 152 5.26 -17.28 9.05
C ASN A 152 6.05 -16.45 10.07
N ILE A 153 6.19 -15.15 9.82
CA ILE A 153 6.85 -14.21 10.72
C ILE A 153 5.79 -13.72 11.73
N ASP A 154 5.87 -14.20 12.94
CA ASP A 154 4.96 -13.81 14.02
C ASP A 154 5.29 -12.40 14.53
N VAL A 155 4.25 -11.58 14.65
CA VAL A 155 4.31 -10.20 15.18
C VAL A 155 3.98 -10.16 16.67
N CYS A 156 3.30 -11.19 17.19
CA CYS A 156 2.84 -11.23 18.58
C CYS A 156 4.01 -11.14 19.55
N GLY A 157 3.94 -10.17 20.47
CA GLY A 157 4.97 -9.92 21.48
C GLY A 157 6.29 -9.32 20.97
N LYS A 158 6.38 -9.01 19.68
CA LYS A 158 7.59 -8.41 19.08
C LYS A 158 7.64 -6.91 19.27
N GLU A 159 8.84 -6.37 19.44
CA GLU A 159 9.08 -4.93 19.36
C GLU A 159 9.18 -4.53 17.88
N CYS A 160 8.18 -3.76 17.42
CA CYS A 160 8.07 -3.31 16.04
C CYS A 160 8.38 -1.81 15.96
N VAL A 161 9.35 -1.43 15.14
CA VAL A 161 9.65 -0.02 14.90
C VAL A 161 9.31 0.34 13.47
N VAL A 162 8.48 1.37 13.31
CA VAL A 162 8.12 1.93 12.00
C VAL A 162 8.80 3.29 11.86
N ILE A 163 9.74 3.41 10.92
CA ILE A 163 10.35 4.69 10.58
C ILE A 163 9.52 5.35 9.48
N GLY A 164 8.74 6.34 9.85
CA GLY A 164 7.81 7.05 8.98
C GLY A 164 6.47 7.26 9.67
N ARG A 165 5.78 8.38 9.34
CA ARG A 165 4.50 8.73 9.96
C ARG A 165 3.49 9.31 8.97
N SER A 166 3.60 8.93 7.71
CA SER A 166 2.62 9.32 6.70
C SER A 166 1.25 8.73 7.00
N ASN A 167 0.19 9.40 6.54
CA ASN A 167 -1.18 8.90 6.69
C ASN A 167 -1.44 7.65 5.84
N ILE A 168 -0.69 7.51 4.75
CA ILE A 168 -0.91 6.45 3.74
C ILE A 168 -0.10 5.16 4.03
N VAL A 169 1.00 5.26 4.80
CA VAL A 169 1.86 4.10 5.09
C VAL A 169 2.20 4.00 6.58
N GLY A 170 2.93 4.99 7.12
CA GLY A 170 3.54 4.86 8.46
C GLY A 170 2.52 4.63 9.56
N LYS A 171 1.50 5.48 9.66
CA LYS A 171 0.45 5.36 10.69
C LYS A 171 -0.36 4.07 10.54
N PRO A 172 -0.92 3.74 9.37
CA PRO A 172 -1.65 2.48 9.22
C PRO A 172 -0.76 1.26 9.44
N MET A 173 0.52 1.29 9.04
CA MET A 173 1.45 0.20 9.33
C MET A 173 1.59 -0.06 10.84
N GLY A 174 1.77 1.01 11.62
CA GLY A 174 1.84 0.90 13.08
C GLY A 174 0.57 0.29 13.68
N MET A 175 -0.61 0.69 13.18
CA MET A 175 -1.88 0.12 13.66
C MET A 175 -2.03 -1.36 13.30
N LEU A 176 -1.68 -1.77 12.09
CA LEU A 176 -1.78 -3.17 11.70
C LEU A 176 -0.83 -4.08 12.50
N LEU A 177 0.37 -3.62 12.81
CA LEU A 177 1.28 -4.34 13.70
C LEU A 177 0.73 -4.43 15.13
N LEU A 178 0.13 -3.33 15.63
CA LEU A 178 -0.53 -3.30 16.95
C LEU A 178 -1.71 -4.29 17.00
N HIS A 179 -2.56 -4.35 15.98
CA HIS A 179 -3.67 -5.31 15.90
C HIS A 179 -3.21 -6.78 15.85
N LYS A 180 -1.94 -7.03 15.51
CA LYS A 180 -1.30 -8.35 15.60
C LYS A 180 -0.52 -8.55 16.91
N ASN A 181 -0.84 -7.78 17.94
CA ASN A 181 -0.23 -7.83 19.27
C ASN A 181 1.27 -7.50 19.31
N GLY A 182 1.77 -6.74 18.33
CA GLY A 182 3.11 -6.17 18.37
C GLY A 182 3.18 -4.95 19.32
N THR A 183 4.33 -4.74 19.96
CA THR A 183 4.64 -3.49 20.68
C THR A 183 5.21 -2.51 19.66
N VAL A 184 4.50 -1.42 19.36
CA VAL A 184 4.84 -0.55 18.25
C VAL A 184 5.44 0.77 18.69
N ILE A 185 6.58 1.11 18.10
CA ILE A 185 7.23 2.42 18.23
C ILE A 185 7.19 3.11 16.85
N MET A 186 6.60 4.31 16.82
CA MET A 186 6.59 5.17 15.64
C MET A 186 7.75 6.15 15.70
N ALA A 187 8.73 6.01 14.81
CA ALA A 187 9.89 6.88 14.70
C ALA A 187 9.78 7.80 13.48
N HIS A 188 10.38 8.98 13.55
CA HIS A 188 10.31 9.99 12.49
C HIS A 188 11.48 10.97 12.55
N SER A 189 11.54 11.94 11.65
CA SER A 189 12.64 12.93 11.54
C SER A 189 12.91 13.77 12.79
N ARG A 190 12.05 13.76 13.79
CA ARG A 190 12.23 14.44 15.08
C ARG A 190 12.56 13.47 16.23
N THR A 191 12.66 12.18 15.95
CA THR A 191 13.04 11.18 16.98
C THR A 191 14.50 11.39 17.35
N LYS A 192 14.77 11.58 18.63
CA LYS A 192 16.14 11.66 19.17
C LYS A 192 16.72 10.24 19.23
N ASN A 193 18.03 10.13 19.04
CA ASN A 193 18.76 8.86 19.11
C ASN A 193 18.11 7.75 18.26
N LEU A 194 17.76 8.07 17.02
CA LEU A 194 16.99 7.16 16.16
C LEU A 194 17.61 5.77 16.06
N SER A 195 18.94 5.66 15.92
CA SER A 195 19.64 4.38 15.83
C SER A 195 19.49 3.52 17.11
N GLU A 196 19.39 4.12 18.30
CA GLU A 196 19.13 3.38 19.53
C GLU A 196 17.70 2.82 19.55
N VAL A 197 16.73 3.58 19.05
CA VAL A 197 15.34 3.15 18.95
C VAL A 197 15.22 1.99 17.96
N THR A 198 15.82 2.13 16.78
CA THR A 198 15.68 1.14 15.70
C THR A 198 16.43 -0.16 15.99
N ARG A 199 17.56 -0.12 16.71
CA ARG A 199 18.29 -1.33 17.15
C ARG A 199 17.52 -2.21 18.14
N ARG A 200 16.41 -1.74 18.69
CA ARG A 200 15.56 -2.56 19.57
C ARG A 200 14.60 -3.43 18.77
N ALA A 201 14.34 -3.07 17.52
CA ALA A 201 13.31 -3.68 16.72
C ALA A 201 13.58 -5.16 16.40
N ASP A 202 12.63 -6.01 16.72
CA ASP A 202 12.53 -7.37 16.17
C ASP A 202 12.03 -7.31 14.73
N ILE A 203 11.11 -6.35 14.45
CA ILE A 203 10.59 -6.05 13.11
C ILE A 203 10.77 -4.55 12.87
N LEU A 204 11.58 -4.21 11.87
CA LEU A 204 11.86 -2.84 11.45
C LEU A 204 11.21 -2.57 10.10
N VAL A 205 10.33 -1.56 10.04
CA VAL A 205 9.71 -1.10 8.79
C VAL A 205 10.26 0.27 8.44
N ALA A 206 10.93 0.39 7.30
CA ALA A 206 11.47 1.64 6.77
C ALA A 206 10.52 2.23 5.72
N ALA A 207 9.98 3.42 5.99
CA ALA A 207 9.04 4.13 5.12
C ALA A 207 9.31 5.66 5.16
N VAL A 208 10.54 6.07 4.83
CA VAL A 208 11.02 7.45 4.92
C VAL A 208 11.19 8.14 3.57
N GLY A 209 11.24 7.37 2.46
CA GLY A 209 11.46 7.90 1.12
C GLY A 209 12.85 8.51 0.93
N LYS A 210 13.88 7.92 1.53
CA LYS A 210 15.28 8.35 1.42
C LYS A 210 16.16 7.14 1.14
N ALA A 211 16.83 7.15 0.00
CA ALA A 211 17.73 6.08 -0.43
C ALA A 211 18.76 5.73 0.63
N LYS A 212 18.85 4.43 0.98
CA LYS A 212 19.86 3.86 1.90
C LYS A 212 19.98 4.57 3.25
N PHE A 213 18.88 5.12 3.74
CA PHE A 213 18.84 5.84 5.02
C PHE A 213 19.07 4.91 6.23
N VAL A 214 18.54 3.69 6.18
CA VAL A 214 18.70 2.69 7.24
C VAL A 214 19.97 1.90 6.99
N THR A 215 20.95 2.07 7.86
CA THR A 215 22.27 1.43 7.81
C THR A 215 22.37 0.26 8.79
N ALA A 216 23.38 -0.59 8.66
CA ALA A 216 23.54 -1.79 9.49
C ALA A 216 23.66 -1.50 10.99
N ASP A 217 24.21 -0.34 11.38
CA ASP A 217 24.31 0.08 12.79
C ASP A 217 22.97 0.49 13.39
N MET A 218 21.94 0.67 12.57
CA MET A 218 20.56 0.96 12.97
C MET A 218 19.71 -0.30 13.17
N VAL A 219 20.23 -1.48 12.84
CA VAL A 219 19.47 -2.74 12.82
C VAL A 219 19.97 -3.69 13.91
N LYS A 220 19.04 -4.33 14.61
CA LYS A 220 19.31 -5.41 15.56
C LYS A 220 19.75 -6.68 14.81
N ASP A 221 20.69 -7.42 15.35
CA ASP A 221 21.07 -8.72 14.82
C ASP A 221 19.87 -9.68 14.84
N GLY A 222 19.61 -10.32 13.71
CA GLY A 222 18.46 -11.21 13.55
C GLY A 222 17.10 -10.53 13.35
N ALA A 223 17.03 -9.21 13.21
CA ALA A 223 15.77 -8.50 12.94
C ALA A 223 15.17 -8.86 11.57
N VAL A 224 13.86 -8.73 11.48
CA VAL A 224 13.13 -8.71 10.20
C VAL A 224 13.08 -7.27 9.70
N VAL A 225 13.54 -7.03 8.47
CA VAL A 225 13.61 -5.68 7.89
C VAL A 225 12.72 -5.57 6.67
N ILE A 226 11.73 -4.69 6.75
CA ILE A 226 10.79 -4.40 5.66
C ILE A 226 11.11 -3.02 5.09
N ASP A 227 11.56 -3.00 3.86
CA ASP A 227 11.85 -1.78 3.11
C ASP A 227 10.67 -1.40 2.23
N VAL A 228 9.96 -0.34 2.59
CA VAL A 228 8.82 0.21 1.83
C VAL A 228 9.29 1.28 0.85
N GLY A 229 10.52 1.77 1.00
CA GLY A 229 11.07 2.84 0.19
C GLY A 229 11.16 2.49 -1.28
N MET A 230 10.90 3.48 -2.12
CA MET A 230 11.11 3.39 -3.56
C MET A 230 11.78 4.66 -4.04
N ASN A 231 13.08 4.62 -4.18
CA ASN A 231 13.92 5.75 -4.54
C ASN A 231 14.69 5.45 -5.84
N ARG A 232 15.28 6.47 -6.42
CA ARG A 232 16.27 6.34 -7.50
C ARG A 232 17.61 6.93 -7.04
N ALA A 233 18.65 6.11 -7.08
CA ALA A 233 20.04 6.54 -6.89
C ALA A 233 20.85 6.02 -8.06
N ASP A 234 21.65 6.87 -8.67
CA ASP A 234 22.49 6.56 -9.84
C ASP A 234 21.71 5.88 -10.99
N GLY A 235 20.48 6.34 -11.24
CA GLY A 235 19.60 5.80 -12.28
C GLY A 235 18.95 4.43 -11.95
N LYS A 236 19.31 3.80 -10.83
CA LYS A 236 18.76 2.52 -10.38
C LYS A 236 17.72 2.69 -9.29
N LEU A 237 16.75 1.78 -9.25
CA LEU A 237 15.79 1.69 -8.15
C LEU A 237 16.49 1.14 -6.91
N CYS A 238 16.25 1.78 -5.76
CA CYS A 238 16.71 1.33 -4.46
C CYS A 238 15.68 1.66 -3.38
N GLY A 239 15.81 1.04 -2.23
CA GLY A 239 14.97 1.28 -1.07
C GLY A 239 15.50 2.33 -0.11
N ASP A 240 14.84 2.40 1.04
CA ASP A 240 15.26 3.22 2.19
C ASP A 240 16.38 2.52 2.99
N VAL A 241 16.60 1.23 2.77
CA VAL A 241 17.58 0.41 3.50
C VAL A 241 18.84 0.22 2.66
N ASP A 242 20.01 0.29 3.29
CA ASP A 242 21.27 -0.16 2.71
C ASP A 242 21.28 -1.70 2.69
N PHE A 243 20.69 -2.24 1.62
CA PHE A 243 20.34 -3.65 1.51
C PHE A 243 21.54 -4.58 1.76
N ASP A 244 22.68 -4.31 1.13
CA ASP A 244 23.85 -5.17 1.20
C ASP A 244 24.36 -5.29 2.65
N ALA A 245 24.59 -4.15 3.30
CA ALA A 245 25.10 -4.11 4.66
C ALA A 245 24.09 -4.64 5.70
N VAL A 246 22.79 -4.36 5.51
CA VAL A 246 21.73 -4.81 6.44
C VAL A 246 21.42 -6.30 6.27
N SER A 247 21.54 -6.86 5.07
CA SER A 247 21.29 -8.28 4.82
C SER A 247 22.26 -9.21 5.56
N GLU A 248 23.45 -8.72 5.93
CA GLU A 248 24.41 -9.49 6.75
C GLU A 248 23.94 -9.64 8.21
N LYS A 249 23.07 -8.75 8.70
CA LYS A 249 22.60 -8.71 10.11
C LYS A 249 21.18 -9.24 10.26
N ALA A 250 20.30 -8.93 9.33
CA ALA A 250 18.90 -9.30 9.37
C ALA A 250 18.70 -10.81 9.25
N SER A 251 17.61 -11.33 9.84
CA SER A 251 17.14 -12.70 9.59
C SER A 251 16.32 -12.78 8.30
N TYR A 252 15.52 -11.75 8.04
CA TYR A 252 14.69 -11.57 6.84
C TYR A 252 14.79 -10.13 6.34
N ILE A 253 14.76 -9.94 5.04
CA ILE A 253 14.78 -8.62 4.41
C ILE A 253 14.00 -8.60 3.11
N THR A 254 13.27 -7.50 2.83
CA THR A 254 12.65 -7.26 1.53
C THR A 254 13.63 -6.61 0.56
N PRO A 255 13.73 -7.06 -0.70
CA PRO A 255 14.53 -6.39 -1.72
C PRO A 255 13.77 -5.19 -2.32
N VAL A 256 14.50 -4.22 -2.87
CA VAL A 256 13.93 -3.16 -3.72
C VAL A 256 14.76 -3.09 -5.03
N PRO A 257 14.13 -3.37 -6.19
CA PRO A 257 12.73 -3.72 -6.41
C PRO A 257 12.39 -5.19 -6.07
N GLY A 258 11.09 -5.48 -5.96
CA GLY A 258 10.60 -6.86 -5.86
C GLY A 258 10.09 -7.27 -4.46
N GLY A 259 10.22 -6.39 -3.46
CA GLY A 259 9.65 -6.57 -2.13
C GLY A 259 8.22 -6.00 -2.04
N VAL A 260 8.04 -4.88 -1.33
CA VAL A 260 6.72 -4.33 -1.00
C VAL A 260 5.94 -3.82 -2.22
N GLY A 261 6.61 -3.26 -3.23
CA GLY A 261 5.93 -2.64 -4.39
C GLY A 261 4.90 -3.54 -5.10
N PRO A 262 5.21 -4.80 -5.46
CA PRO A 262 4.24 -5.73 -6.04
C PRO A 262 3.00 -5.98 -5.18
N MET A 263 3.15 -5.93 -3.86
CA MET A 263 2.06 -6.18 -2.91
C MET A 263 1.03 -5.06 -2.89
N THR A 264 1.45 -3.81 -3.06
CA THR A 264 0.52 -2.65 -3.10
C THR A 264 -0.54 -2.84 -4.18
N ILE A 265 -0.15 -3.32 -5.38
CA ILE A 265 -1.09 -3.59 -6.48
C ILE A 265 -1.98 -4.79 -6.14
N ALA A 266 -1.43 -5.87 -5.61
CA ALA A 266 -2.20 -7.06 -5.27
C ALA A 266 -3.26 -6.76 -4.20
N THR A 267 -2.91 -5.97 -3.19
CA THR A 267 -3.85 -5.55 -2.13
C THR A 267 -4.92 -4.59 -2.66
N LEU A 268 -4.57 -3.69 -3.58
CA LEU A 268 -5.56 -2.85 -4.25
C LEU A 268 -6.62 -3.69 -4.99
N MET A 269 -6.21 -4.74 -5.68
CA MET A 269 -7.15 -5.66 -6.34
C MET A 269 -8.02 -6.40 -5.32
N GLN A 270 -7.44 -6.81 -4.19
CA GLN A 270 -8.19 -7.43 -3.09
C GLN A 270 -9.22 -6.47 -2.49
N ASN A 271 -8.85 -5.21 -2.23
CA ASN A 271 -9.78 -4.20 -1.73
C ASN A 271 -10.91 -3.92 -2.73
N THR A 272 -10.59 -3.85 -4.03
CA THR A 272 -11.61 -3.66 -5.09
C THR A 272 -12.60 -4.83 -5.13
N LEU A 273 -12.12 -6.06 -5.00
CA LEU A 273 -12.95 -7.25 -4.87
C LEU A 273 -13.84 -7.19 -3.61
N THR A 274 -13.28 -6.80 -2.47
CA THR A 274 -14.01 -6.63 -1.21
C THR A 274 -15.13 -5.59 -1.36
N ALA A 275 -14.84 -4.46 -2.00
CA ALA A 275 -15.82 -3.43 -2.30
C ALA A 275 -16.98 -3.98 -3.15
N ALA A 276 -16.67 -4.73 -4.21
CA ALA A 276 -17.69 -5.35 -5.06
C ALA A 276 -18.57 -6.34 -4.29
N LYS A 277 -17.98 -7.17 -3.44
CA LYS A 277 -18.73 -8.13 -2.59
C LYS A 277 -19.70 -7.42 -1.64
N ARG A 278 -19.23 -6.37 -0.94
CA ARG A 278 -20.04 -5.61 0.00
C ARG A 278 -21.19 -4.88 -0.68
N GLN A 279 -20.91 -4.19 -1.80
CA GLN A 279 -21.92 -3.45 -2.56
C GLN A 279 -23.00 -4.37 -3.17
N ASN A 280 -22.72 -5.65 -3.31
CA ASN A 280 -23.65 -6.68 -3.81
C ASN A 280 -24.16 -7.63 -2.70
N ASN A 281 -23.95 -7.32 -1.41
CA ASN A 281 -24.39 -8.10 -0.26
C ASN A 281 -23.92 -9.59 -0.31
N VAL A 282 -22.70 -9.82 -0.76
CA VAL A 282 -22.08 -11.15 -0.79
C VAL A 282 -21.37 -11.46 0.54
N ILE A 283 -20.91 -10.41 1.22
CA ILE A 283 -20.33 -10.43 2.58
C ILE A 283 -20.87 -9.26 3.39
#